data_8d6323c0bb206c7ebccfe76407da2d01
#
_entry.id   8d6323c0bb206c7ebccfe76407da2d01
#
_cell.length_a   1.000
_cell.length_b   1.000
_cell.length_c   1.000
_cell.angle_alpha   90.00
_cell.angle_beta   90.00
_cell.angle_gamma   90.00
#
_symmetry.space_group_name_H-M   'P 1'
#
loop_
_entity.id
_entity.type
_entity.pdbx_description
1 polymer ?
#
loop_
_entity_poly.entity_id
_entity_poly.type
_entity_poly.pdbx_seq_one_letter_code
_entity_poly.pdbx_strand_id
1 'polypeptide(L)'
;MKIVLRVSWCGLLFLSFLVFPSYALVLEGVSGSWYNPAGGDLSTVRYTTASVAYGSGTESRIFFGAGGYQSGLGFTGVDVPYVCSVGDIFELGQLRCLNAPTLLGTAISGVDMRLVMTFADPERAAANFGFSFSILNTPNINSGNQNDDFLYFPASFTAQTLMVNGKLYVLELLGFGPDASNLISELRTSENSW
;
A
#
# COMPACT_ATOMS: atom_id res chain seq x y z
N MET A 1 6.86 4.23 -5.13
CA MET A 1 6.36 4.95 -3.93
C MET A 1 6.22 3.97 -2.78
N LYS A 2 6.45 4.41 -1.56
CA LYS A 2 6.53 3.55 -0.36
C LYS A 2 5.31 3.72 0.52
N ILE A 3 4.89 2.65 1.19
CA ILE A 3 3.87 2.67 2.25
C ILE A 3 4.58 2.63 3.59
N VAL A 4 4.25 3.54 4.49
CA VAL A 4 4.97 3.75 5.75
C VAL A 4 4.08 3.40 6.93
N LEU A 5 4.61 2.62 7.87
CA LEU A 5 3.94 2.17 9.09
C LEU A 5 4.70 2.63 10.35
N ARG A 6 3.95 2.86 11.42
CA ARG A 6 4.47 3.07 12.78
C ARG A 6 3.89 2.04 13.74
N VAL A 7 4.74 1.53 14.62
CA VAL A 7 4.34 0.64 15.72
C VAL A 7 4.36 1.41 17.04
N SER A 8 3.26 1.40 17.77
CA SER A 8 3.13 2.01 19.09
C SER A 8 2.69 0.98 20.12
N TRP A 9 3.05 1.20 21.39
CA TRP A 9 2.61 0.37 22.50
C TRP A 9 1.49 1.07 23.28
N CYS A 10 0.39 0.38 23.53
CA CYS A 10 -0.70 0.86 24.37
C CYS A 10 -0.50 0.30 25.80
N GLY A 11 0.28 0.97 26.62
CA GLY A 11 0.52 0.57 28.01
C GLY A 11 -0.17 1.51 29.01
N LEU A 12 -0.97 0.95 29.93
CA LEU A 12 -1.39 1.66 31.14
C LEU A 12 -0.15 1.93 32.00
N LEU A 13 0.02 3.19 32.43
CA LEU A 13 1.08 3.62 33.34
C LEU A 13 0.93 2.94 34.70
N PHE A 14 1.66 1.85 34.93
CA PHE A 14 2.05 1.43 36.28
C PHE A 14 3.55 1.69 36.42
N LEU A 15 3.88 2.63 37.33
CA LEU A 15 5.25 2.95 37.72
C LEU A 15 5.84 1.77 38.51
N SER A 16 6.42 0.82 37.83
CA SER A 16 7.39 -0.12 38.43
C SER A 16 8.56 -0.26 37.46
N PHE A 17 9.77 0.03 37.96
CA PHE A 17 11.03 -0.19 37.25
C PHE A 17 11.26 -1.70 37.04
N LEU A 18 10.52 -2.32 36.16
CA LEU A 18 10.83 -3.62 35.61
C LEU A 18 11.40 -3.37 34.20
N VAL A 19 12.68 -3.71 34.05
CA VAL A 19 13.29 -3.80 32.70
C VAL A 19 12.59 -4.94 31.98
N PHE A 20 11.52 -4.63 31.28
CA PHE A 20 10.90 -5.59 30.39
C PHE A 20 11.81 -5.76 29.17
N PRO A 21 12.16 -7.00 28.79
CA PRO A 21 12.81 -7.23 27.53
C PRO A 21 11.91 -6.62 26.44
N SER A 22 12.46 -5.73 25.62
CA SER A 22 11.78 -5.19 24.45
C SER A 22 11.65 -6.34 23.45
N TYR A 23 10.51 -7.02 23.47
CA TYR A 23 10.24 -8.02 22.43
C TYR A 23 10.06 -7.27 21.11
N ALA A 24 11.00 -7.48 20.22
CA ALA A 24 10.88 -7.03 18.84
C ALA A 24 9.77 -7.81 18.15
N LEU A 25 8.94 -7.11 17.37
CA LEU A 25 8.02 -7.74 16.44
C LEU A 25 8.81 -8.21 15.22
N VAL A 26 8.58 -9.41 14.76
CA VAL A 26 9.15 -9.91 13.51
C VAL A 26 8.05 -9.98 12.46
N LEU A 27 8.12 -9.10 11.49
CA LEU A 27 7.24 -9.11 10.32
C LEU A 27 7.71 -10.22 9.38
N GLU A 28 6.84 -11.18 9.08
CA GLU A 28 7.13 -12.34 8.22
C GLU A 28 6.49 -12.26 6.84
N GLY A 29 5.54 -11.36 6.66
CA GLY A 29 4.87 -11.21 5.37
C GLY A 29 4.16 -9.88 5.25
N VAL A 30 4.21 -9.31 4.07
CA VAL A 30 3.39 -8.18 3.64
C VAL A 30 2.84 -8.47 2.25
N SER A 31 1.53 -8.45 2.11
CA SER A 31 0.87 -8.64 0.83
C SER A 31 -0.24 -7.62 0.62
N GLY A 32 -0.49 -7.27 -0.63
CA GLY A 32 -1.59 -6.41 -1.03
C GLY A 32 -2.52 -7.10 -2.01
N SER A 33 -3.79 -6.73 -1.99
CA SER A 33 -4.77 -7.17 -2.98
C SER A 33 -5.71 -6.03 -3.35
N TRP A 34 -6.07 -5.98 -4.63
CA TRP A 34 -6.96 -4.99 -5.20
C TRP A 34 -8.38 -5.52 -5.30
N TYR A 35 -9.39 -4.68 -5.02
CA TYR A 35 -10.80 -5.06 -5.07
C TYR A 35 -11.69 -3.82 -5.26
N ASN A 36 -13.00 -4.01 -5.48
CA ASN A 36 -13.99 -2.95 -5.66
C ASN A 36 -13.57 -1.83 -6.65
N PRO A 37 -13.16 -2.15 -7.88
CA PRO A 37 -12.92 -1.11 -8.88
C PRO A 37 -14.23 -0.36 -9.17
N ALA A 38 -14.15 0.97 -9.34
CA ALA A 38 -15.30 1.83 -9.58
C ALA A 38 -15.08 2.75 -10.78
N GLY A 39 -16.16 3.06 -11.49
CA GLY A 39 -16.14 3.90 -12.70
C GLY A 39 -15.58 3.19 -13.91
N GLY A 40 -15.57 3.89 -15.04
CA GLY A 40 -15.07 3.39 -16.30
C GLY A 40 -15.78 2.15 -16.85
N ASP A 41 -15.08 1.38 -17.67
CA ASP A 41 -15.54 0.10 -18.20
C ASP A 41 -14.94 -1.05 -17.37
N LEU A 42 -15.70 -1.57 -16.40
CA LEU A 42 -15.26 -2.63 -15.50
C LEU A 42 -14.98 -3.97 -16.23
N SER A 43 -15.46 -4.16 -17.45
CA SER A 43 -15.14 -5.35 -18.25
C SER A 43 -13.68 -5.39 -18.70
N THR A 44 -12.97 -4.27 -18.63
CA THR A 44 -11.54 -4.15 -18.94
C THR A 44 -10.64 -4.50 -17.76
N VAL A 45 -11.20 -4.57 -16.56
CA VAL A 45 -10.41 -4.80 -15.34
C VAL A 45 -9.83 -6.23 -15.30
N ARG A 46 -8.54 -6.31 -15.00
CA ARG A 46 -7.80 -7.57 -14.87
C ARG A 46 -6.91 -7.54 -13.63
N TYR A 47 -6.91 -8.64 -12.89
CA TYR A 47 -6.04 -8.87 -11.75
C TYR A 47 -4.97 -9.88 -12.13
N THR A 48 -3.72 -9.57 -11.82
CA THR A 48 -2.58 -10.45 -12.09
C THR A 48 -1.58 -10.39 -10.94
N THR A 49 -0.65 -11.33 -10.96
CA THR A 49 0.55 -11.31 -10.13
C THR A 49 1.78 -11.45 -11.01
N ALA A 50 2.87 -10.82 -10.62
CA ALA A 50 4.14 -10.96 -11.32
C ALA A 50 5.30 -11.02 -10.33
N SER A 51 6.32 -11.81 -10.68
CA SER A 51 7.59 -11.74 -9.95
C SER A 51 8.26 -10.39 -10.23
N VAL A 52 8.82 -9.78 -9.20
CA VAL A 52 9.53 -8.50 -9.33
C VAL A 52 11.04 -8.73 -9.46
N ALA A 53 11.71 -7.84 -10.20
CA ALA A 53 13.16 -7.91 -10.39
C ALA A 53 13.96 -7.51 -9.15
N TYR A 54 13.33 -6.76 -8.22
CA TYR A 54 13.93 -6.27 -6.98
C TYR A 54 13.13 -6.82 -5.80
N GLY A 55 13.83 -7.51 -4.90
CA GLY A 55 13.23 -8.22 -3.77
C GLY A 55 12.74 -9.62 -4.12
N SER A 56 12.43 -10.40 -3.09
CA SER A 56 11.94 -11.78 -3.23
C SER A 56 10.43 -11.87 -3.42
N GLY A 57 9.78 -10.75 -3.70
CA GLY A 57 8.33 -10.62 -3.62
C GLY A 57 7.58 -10.84 -4.93
N THR A 58 6.28 -11.05 -4.76
CA THR A 58 5.31 -11.06 -5.85
C THR A 58 4.54 -9.73 -5.84
N GLU A 59 4.49 -9.05 -6.99
CA GLU A 59 3.68 -7.86 -7.15
C GLU A 59 2.21 -8.24 -7.46
N SER A 60 1.28 -7.74 -6.66
CA SER A 60 -0.15 -7.81 -6.94
C SER A 60 -0.53 -6.64 -7.84
N ARG A 61 -1.17 -6.91 -8.97
CA ARG A 61 -1.50 -5.91 -10.00
C ARG A 61 -2.98 -5.87 -10.34
N ILE A 62 -3.46 -4.66 -10.62
CA ILE A 62 -4.72 -4.42 -11.30
C ILE A 62 -4.44 -3.61 -12.57
N PHE A 63 -5.03 -4.01 -13.70
CA PHE A 63 -5.01 -3.29 -14.97
C PHE A 63 -6.43 -2.90 -15.35
N PHE A 64 -6.57 -1.77 -16.03
CA PHE A 64 -7.86 -1.21 -16.42
C PHE A 64 -7.74 -0.29 -17.64
N GLY A 65 -8.90 -0.01 -18.24
CA GLY A 65 -9.02 0.81 -19.44
C GLY A 65 -8.89 -0.01 -20.74
N ALA A 66 -9.57 0.43 -21.78
CA ALA A 66 -9.51 -0.13 -23.12
C ALA A 66 -8.48 0.63 -23.99
N GLY A 67 -7.91 -0.04 -24.98
CA GLY A 67 -6.92 0.52 -25.90
C GLY A 67 -5.84 -0.49 -26.25
N GLY A 68 -4.74 -0.01 -26.82
CA GLY A 68 -3.57 -0.87 -27.14
C GLY A 68 -2.81 -1.31 -25.88
N TYR A 69 -2.86 -0.50 -24.84
CA TYR A 69 -2.26 -0.73 -23.53
C TYR A 69 -3.30 -0.42 -22.44
N GLN A 70 -3.06 -0.94 -21.22
CA GLN A 70 -3.91 -0.68 -20.07
C GLN A 70 -3.11 0.08 -19.01
N SER A 71 -3.74 1.05 -18.37
CA SER A 71 -3.23 1.63 -17.13
C SER A 71 -3.32 0.62 -15.99
N GLY A 72 -2.55 0.83 -14.92
CA GLY A 72 -2.58 -0.14 -13.84
C GLY A 72 -1.90 0.33 -12.55
N LEU A 73 -2.18 -0.41 -11.49
CA LEU A 73 -1.52 -0.25 -10.19
C LEU A 73 -0.86 -1.57 -9.80
N GLY A 74 0.29 -1.49 -9.15
CA GLY A 74 1.02 -2.64 -8.64
C GLY A 74 1.45 -2.41 -7.19
N PHE A 75 1.39 -3.44 -6.36
CA PHE A 75 1.93 -3.41 -5.00
C PHE A 75 2.85 -4.60 -4.76
N THR A 76 4.04 -4.31 -4.22
CA THR A 76 5.02 -5.31 -3.75
C THR A 76 5.30 -5.05 -2.28
N GLY A 77 5.15 -6.06 -1.43
CA GLY A 77 5.53 -5.99 -0.01
C GLY A 77 7.04 -5.84 0.16
N VAL A 78 7.45 -5.32 1.33
CA VAL A 78 8.86 -5.25 1.73
C VAL A 78 9.46 -6.65 1.87
N ASP A 79 10.78 -6.76 1.72
CA ASP A 79 11.51 -8.00 2.00
C ASP A 79 11.39 -8.36 3.48
N VAL A 80 11.09 -9.62 3.74
CA VAL A 80 10.92 -10.19 5.08
C VAL A 80 11.87 -11.38 5.27
N PRO A 81 12.27 -11.73 6.52
CA PRO A 81 11.75 -11.18 7.79
C PRO A 81 12.32 -9.78 8.12
N TYR A 82 11.51 -8.94 8.72
CA TYR A 82 11.90 -7.62 9.20
C TYR A 82 11.62 -7.49 10.70
N VAL A 83 12.65 -7.10 11.48
CA VAL A 83 12.53 -6.90 12.94
C VAL A 83 12.17 -5.44 13.20
N CYS A 84 11.04 -5.20 13.86
CA CYS A 84 10.58 -3.87 14.23
C CYS A 84 10.40 -3.73 15.74
N SER A 85 10.73 -2.58 16.27
CA SER A 85 10.58 -2.20 17.67
C SER A 85 9.44 -1.20 17.86
N VAL A 86 8.97 -1.05 19.08
CA VAL A 86 8.01 -0.01 19.43
C VAL A 86 8.60 1.38 19.18
N GLY A 87 7.87 2.20 18.44
CA GLY A 87 8.32 3.53 18.02
C GLY A 87 8.98 3.57 16.64
N ASP A 88 9.32 2.42 16.08
CA ASP A 88 9.91 2.38 14.73
C ASP A 88 8.90 2.84 13.68
N ILE A 89 9.43 3.54 12.68
CA ILE A 89 8.74 3.88 11.44
C ILE A 89 9.47 3.17 10.31
N PHE A 90 8.76 2.38 9.54
CA PHE A 90 9.38 1.58 8.49
C PHE A 90 8.48 1.45 7.26
N GLU A 91 9.10 1.06 6.16
CA GLU A 91 8.46 0.82 4.89
C GLU A 91 7.77 -0.54 4.88
N LEU A 92 6.52 -0.59 4.40
CA LEU A 92 5.76 -1.84 4.22
C LEU A 92 5.84 -2.39 2.81
N GLY A 93 6.21 -1.58 1.84
CA GLY A 93 6.28 -2.00 0.46
C GLY A 93 6.21 -0.85 -0.52
N GLN A 94 6.17 -1.21 -1.78
CA GLN A 94 6.18 -0.27 -2.90
C GLN A 94 4.88 -0.32 -3.68
N LEU A 95 4.31 0.86 -3.91
CA LEU A 95 3.20 1.07 -4.83
C LEU A 95 3.74 1.62 -6.16
N ARG A 96 3.29 1.05 -7.26
CA ARG A 96 3.62 1.47 -8.62
C ARG A 96 2.35 1.86 -9.35
N CYS A 97 2.44 2.85 -10.21
CA CYS A 97 1.35 3.31 -11.06
C CYS A 97 1.84 3.36 -12.51
N LEU A 98 1.16 2.62 -13.39
CA LEU A 98 1.34 2.69 -14.83
C LEU A 98 0.27 3.62 -15.40
N ASN A 99 0.69 4.67 -16.05
CA ASN A 99 -0.17 5.48 -16.89
C ASN A 99 0.06 5.09 -18.36
N ALA A 100 -0.97 4.55 -18.99
CA ALA A 100 -0.96 4.17 -20.40
C ALA A 100 -2.12 4.82 -21.14
N PRO A 101 -1.98 5.13 -22.44
CA PRO A 101 -3.07 5.72 -23.21
C PRO A 101 -4.25 4.76 -23.30
N THR A 102 -5.35 5.14 -22.65
CA THR A 102 -6.61 4.41 -22.66
C THR A 102 -7.70 5.19 -23.42
N LEU A 103 -8.70 4.48 -23.91
CA LEU A 103 -9.86 5.13 -24.52
C LEU A 103 -10.64 5.92 -23.47
N LEU A 104 -11.08 7.11 -23.84
CA LEU A 104 -11.83 8.01 -22.96
C LEU A 104 -13.01 7.31 -22.28
N GLY A 105 -13.11 7.45 -20.96
CA GLY A 105 -14.19 6.91 -20.16
C GLY A 105 -14.09 5.40 -19.87
N THR A 106 -13.01 4.72 -20.28
CA THR A 106 -12.84 3.29 -20.00
C THR A 106 -11.99 2.99 -18.77
N ALA A 107 -11.11 3.90 -18.33
CA ALA A 107 -10.33 3.75 -17.11
C ALA A 107 -11.21 3.90 -15.86
N ILE A 108 -10.90 3.15 -14.81
CA ILE A 108 -11.59 3.27 -13.52
C ILE A 108 -11.28 4.60 -12.85
N SER A 109 -12.20 5.09 -12.02
CA SER A 109 -12.03 6.32 -11.22
C SER A 109 -11.68 6.04 -9.75
N GLY A 110 -11.67 4.78 -9.35
CA GLY A 110 -11.31 4.38 -7.99
C GLY A 110 -11.13 2.88 -7.84
N VAL A 111 -10.41 2.48 -6.79
CA VAL A 111 -10.20 1.09 -6.43
C VAL A 111 -9.82 0.98 -4.96
N ASP A 112 -10.24 -0.10 -4.31
CA ASP A 112 -9.84 -0.41 -2.95
C ASP A 112 -8.61 -1.33 -2.93
N MET A 113 -7.80 -1.18 -1.88
CA MET A 113 -6.69 -2.06 -1.57
C MET A 113 -6.83 -2.63 -0.17
N ARG A 114 -6.57 -3.92 -0.03
CA ARG A 114 -6.34 -4.58 1.25
C ARG A 114 -4.86 -4.87 1.39
N LEU A 115 -4.27 -4.41 2.48
CA LEU A 115 -2.91 -4.72 2.90
C LEU A 115 -2.96 -5.68 4.09
N VAL A 116 -2.27 -6.81 3.99
CA VAL A 116 -2.17 -7.84 5.03
C VAL A 116 -0.74 -7.95 5.49
N MET A 117 -0.52 -7.86 6.79
CA MET A 117 0.75 -8.11 7.46
C MET A 117 0.66 -9.34 8.34
N THR A 118 1.66 -10.19 8.32
CA THR A 118 1.78 -11.35 9.21
C THR A 118 3.04 -11.24 10.05
N PHE A 119 2.93 -11.60 11.31
CA PHE A 119 4.02 -11.50 12.28
C PHE A 119 4.38 -12.89 12.83
N ALA A 120 5.68 -13.10 13.09
CA ALA A 120 6.17 -14.28 13.78
C ALA A 120 5.64 -14.27 15.22
N ASP A 121 4.73 -15.18 15.48
CA ASP A 121 4.11 -15.44 16.77
C ASP A 121 3.65 -16.90 16.74
N PRO A 122 3.65 -17.61 17.86
CA PRO A 122 3.02 -18.94 17.92
C PRO A 122 1.61 -18.99 17.35
N GLU A 123 0.87 -17.89 17.43
CA GLU A 123 -0.50 -17.76 16.92
C GLU A 123 -0.58 -17.15 15.51
N ARG A 124 0.54 -16.80 14.86
CA ARG A 124 0.59 -16.13 13.55
C ARG A 124 -0.30 -14.90 13.50
N ALA A 125 -0.03 -13.94 14.38
CA ALA A 125 -0.80 -12.71 14.43
C ALA A 125 -0.79 -11.97 13.08
N ALA A 126 -1.94 -11.44 12.69
CA ALA A 126 -2.09 -10.71 11.43
C ALA A 126 -2.83 -9.39 11.64
N ALA A 127 -2.40 -8.37 10.91
CA ALA A 127 -3.10 -7.09 10.82
C ALA A 127 -3.52 -6.79 9.38
N ASN A 128 -4.68 -6.15 9.22
CA ASN A 128 -5.25 -5.83 7.92
C ASN A 128 -5.62 -4.36 7.85
N PHE A 129 -5.16 -3.68 6.80
CA PHE A 129 -5.60 -2.34 6.45
C PHE A 129 -6.40 -2.39 5.16
N GLY A 130 -7.54 -1.69 5.14
CA GLY A 130 -8.32 -1.45 3.92
C GLY A 130 -8.39 0.04 3.66
N PHE A 131 -8.19 0.45 2.43
CA PHE A 131 -8.29 1.84 2.02
C PHE A 131 -8.58 1.99 0.53
N SER A 132 -9.12 3.15 0.15
CA SER A 132 -9.57 3.44 -1.21
C SER A 132 -8.66 4.47 -1.87
N PHE A 133 -8.36 4.25 -3.13
CA PHE A 133 -7.72 5.23 -4.00
C PHE A 133 -8.75 5.87 -4.92
N SER A 134 -8.59 7.16 -5.20
CA SER A 134 -9.28 7.84 -6.30
C SER A 134 -8.31 8.05 -7.45
N ILE A 135 -8.77 7.87 -8.67
CA ILE A 135 -7.98 7.96 -9.89
C ILE A 135 -8.61 9.02 -10.78
N LEU A 136 -7.84 10.02 -11.15
CA LEU A 136 -8.21 10.96 -12.22
C LEU A 136 -7.43 10.58 -13.47
N ASN A 137 -8.14 9.97 -14.42
CA ASN A 137 -7.60 9.66 -15.73
C ASN A 137 -7.89 10.85 -16.65
N THR A 138 -6.84 11.49 -17.14
CA THR A 138 -6.95 12.65 -18.05
C THR A 138 -7.13 12.20 -19.51
N PRO A 139 -7.87 12.95 -20.34
CA PRO A 139 -8.00 12.62 -21.75
C PRO A 139 -6.63 12.69 -22.47
N ASN A 140 -6.25 11.63 -23.17
CA ASN A 140 -5.02 11.54 -23.96
C ASN A 140 -5.11 12.27 -25.30
N ILE A 141 -5.47 13.55 -25.26
CA ILE A 141 -5.72 14.39 -26.45
C ILE A 141 -4.69 15.51 -26.65
N ASN A 142 -3.85 15.72 -25.66
CA ASN A 142 -2.86 16.79 -25.63
C ASN A 142 -1.43 16.21 -25.67
N SER A 143 -0.45 17.09 -25.63
CA SER A 143 0.96 16.72 -25.53
C SER A 143 1.53 17.10 -24.17
N GLY A 144 2.56 16.36 -23.72
CA GLY A 144 3.28 16.63 -22.48
C GLY A 144 2.43 16.39 -21.24
N ASN A 145 2.66 17.20 -20.22
CA ASN A 145 2.11 17.02 -18.85
C ASN A 145 0.58 17.14 -18.74
N GLN A 146 -0.11 17.47 -19.82
CA GLN A 146 -1.58 17.57 -19.86
C GLN A 146 -2.26 16.19 -19.95
N ASN A 147 -1.50 15.14 -20.23
CA ASN A 147 -1.97 13.75 -20.25
C ASN A 147 -1.57 12.99 -18.98
N ASP A 148 -1.00 13.67 -17.98
CA ASP A 148 -0.61 13.02 -16.74
C ASP A 148 -1.84 12.64 -15.92
N ASP A 149 -1.89 11.40 -15.42
CA ASP A 149 -2.93 10.94 -14.52
C ASP A 149 -2.56 11.21 -13.06
N PHE A 150 -3.58 11.23 -12.20
CA PHE A 150 -3.39 11.44 -10.77
C PHE A 150 -3.98 10.29 -9.98
N LEU A 151 -3.21 9.78 -9.03
CA LEU A 151 -3.64 8.83 -8.02
C LEU A 151 -3.70 9.56 -6.67
N TYR A 152 -4.90 9.71 -6.11
CA TYR A 152 -5.12 10.36 -4.82
C TYR A 152 -5.12 9.31 -3.70
N PHE A 153 -4.46 9.65 -2.60
CA PHE A 153 -4.36 8.80 -1.42
C PHE A 153 -5.37 9.20 -0.34
N PRO A 154 -5.80 8.25 0.50
CA PRO A 154 -6.62 8.57 1.66
C PRO A 154 -5.90 9.57 2.59
N ALA A 155 -6.65 10.51 3.14
CA ALA A 155 -6.12 11.53 4.06
C ALA A 155 -5.83 10.95 5.47
N SER A 156 -6.39 9.80 5.81
CA SER A 156 -6.22 9.15 7.12
C SER A 156 -6.46 7.65 7.02
N PHE A 157 -5.90 6.92 7.99
CA PHE A 157 -6.03 5.47 8.09
C PHE A 157 -6.48 5.09 9.50
N THR A 158 -7.33 4.08 9.60
CA THR A 158 -7.73 3.54 10.91
C THR A 158 -6.59 2.70 11.47
N ALA A 159 -6.12 3.04 12.66
CA ALA A 159 -5.12 2.26 13.37
C ALA A 159 -5.64 0.83 13.65
N GLN A 160 -4.75 -0.13 13.58
CA GLN A 160 -5.04 -1.53 13.89
C GLN A 160 -4.41 -1.92 15.21
N THR A 161 -5.10 -2.77 15.97
CA THR A 161 -4.52 -3.39 17.16
C THR A 161 -4.12 -4.82 16.90
N LEU A 162 -3.01 -5.24 17.46
CA LEU A 162 -2.42 -6.56 17.28
C LEU A 162 -1.97 -7.10 18.63
N MET A 163 -2.39 -8.31 18.97
CA MET A 163 -1.90 -9.04 20.15
C MET A 163 -0.78 -9.97 19.71
N VAL A 164 0.42 -9.81 20.26
CA VAL A 164 1.57 -10.68 20.01
C VAL A 164 2.21 -11.04 21.33
N ASN A 165 2.35 -12.33 21.62
CA ASN A 165 2.92 -12.84 22.88
C ASN A 165 2.28 -12.20 24.13
N GLY A 166 0.94 -12.04 24.13
CA GLY A 166 0.19 -11.45 25.24
C GLY A 166 0.35 -9.93 25.41
N LYS A 167 1.00 -9.24 24.47
CA LYS A 167 1.17 -7.78 24.46
C LYS A 167 0.35 -7.15 23.34
N LEU A 168 -0.33 -6.03 23.65
CA LEU A 168 -1.11 -5.28 22.71
C LEU A 168 -0.25 -4.21 22.04
N TYR A 169 -0.17 -4.26 20.72
CA TYR A 169 0.47 -3.28 19.85
C TYR A 169 -0.56 -2.48 19.07
N VAL A 170 -0.23 -1.24 18.76
CA VAL A 170 -1.00 -0.40 17.84
C VAL A 170 -0.14 -0.17 16.60
N LEU A 171 -0.71 -0.46 15.45
CA LEU A 171 -0.12 -0.26 14.14
C LEU A 171 -0.82 0.91 13.45
N GLU A 172 -0.05 1.93 13.08
CA GLU A 172 -0.55 3.12 12.41
C GLU A 172 0.05 3.20 11.00
N LEU A 173 -0.80 3.10 9.99
CA LEU A 173 -0.39 3.41 8.62
C LEU A 173 -0.28 4.93 8.49
N LEU A 174 0.93 5.42 8.21
CA LEU A 174 1.19 6.86 8.19
C LEU A 174 0.85 7.49 6.83
N GLY A 175 1.03 6.75 5.73
CA GLY A 175 0.73 7.26 4.40
C GLY A 175 1.63 6.70 3.30
N PHE A 176 1.69 7.43 2.23
CA PHE A 176 2.40 7.12 1.01
C PHE A 176 3.43 8.22 0.71
N GLY A 177 4.60 7.86 0.23
CA GLY A 177 5.62 8.84 -0.11
C GLY A 177 6.90 8.21 -0.65
N PRO A 178 7.87 9.00 -1.07
CA PRO A 178 9.21 8.51 -1.41
C PRO A 178 9.94 7.96 -0.17
N ASP A 179 9.64 8.49 0.99
CA ASP A 179 10.13 8.04 2.29
C ASP A 179 9.18 8.49 3.43
N ALA A 180 9.50 8.10 4.68
CA ALA A 180 8.67 8.38 5.85
C ALA A 180 8.56 9.87 6.22
N SER A 181 9.48 10.70 5.78
CA SER A 181 9.51 12.14 6.08
C SER A 181 8.78 12.98 5.02
N ASN A 182 8.54 12.40 3.85
CA ASN A 182 7.98 13.06 2.68
C ASN A 182 6.72 12.35 2.22
N LEU A 183 5.68 12.35 3.06
CA LEU A 183 4.38 11.79 2.70
C LEU A 183 3.62 12.74 1.76
N ILE A 184 2.92 12.17 0.79
CA ILE A 184 2.17 12.89 -0.24
C ILE A 184 0.71 12.45 -0.25
N SER A 185 -0.18 13.36 -0.65
CA SER A 185 -1.62 13.10 -0.81
C SER A 185 -2.01 12.65 -2.22
N GLU A 186 -1.11 12.84 -3.18
CA GLU A 186 -1.33 12.46 -4.56
C GLU A 186 -0.02 12.05 -5.24
N LEU A 187 -0.13 11.17 -6.24
CA LEU A 187 0.93 10.82 -7.16
C LEU A 187 0.51 11.22 -8.57
N ARG A 188 1.33 12.04 -9.22
CA ARG A 188 1.18 12.37 -10.62
C ARG A 188 2.04 11.43 -11.47
N THR A 189 1.46 10.86 -12.52
CA THR A 189 2.12 9.88 -13.39
C THR A 189 2.10 10.35 -14.83
N SER A 190 3.29 10.42 -15.43
CA SER A 190 3.41 10.76 -16.84
C SER A 190 2.96 9.60 -17.73
N GLU A 191 2.48 9.94 -18.93
CA GLU A 191 2.07 8.95 -19.93
C GLU A 191 3.19 7.96 -20.28
N ASN A 192 2.85 6.67 -20.43
CA ASN A 192 3.77 5.58 -20.72
C ASN A 192 4.88 5.36 -19.67
N SER A 193 4.62 5.71 -18.40
CA SER A 193 5.56 5.52 -17.29
C SER A 193 5.03 4.51 -16.25
N TRP A 194 6.01 3.89 -15.54
CA TRP A 194 5.77 3.06 -14.37
C TRP A 194 6.31 3.73 -13.11
#